data_4a264a88dd2d74123c1d4788b5c956bf
#
_entry.id   4a264a88dd2d74123c1d4788b5c956bf
#
_cell.length_a   1.000
_cell.length_b   1.000
_cell.length_c   1.000
_cell.angle_alpha   90.00
_cell.angle_beta   90.00
_cell.angle_gamma   90.00
#
_symmetry.space_group_name_H-M   'P 1'
#
loop_
_entity.id
_entity.type
_entity.pdbx_description
1 polymer ?
#
loop_
_entity_poly.entity_id
_entity_poly.type
_entity_poly.pdbx_seq_one_letter_code
_entity_poly.pdbx_strand_id
1 'polypeptide(L)'
;MPAPAVEPEKRTDMADEPGNSESVLVQVTGRDHPGITSGLLRVLDAAGAEVEDIEQVVVRGRLSLSLAVSVPGGRDLLKELLLFGWESEVAVDFEVVEGASPQPKPDGHVVTILGEHLGPGDIGVVADTVTSVAGNIERIVRLSRFPVWSYELLVRGGDGDGLRSALLMACSNHPTFEVAVAREGLARRSQRLVVIDVDSTLITDEVVDLVADAAGVGDAVSELTDKAMAGEMDFKESLTRRVSLLAGADAGLLDEVADKVCLTPGARTFFRTLHRLGYSTAVVSGGFSQVVDRLQERLGIGHAHANELEVVNGRLTGRIVGEVVDRKGKADLLRQIAQREGVPLEQVVAVGDGANDLDMLDAAGLGVAFNARPVIRAAADASVNVPYLDAILFLLGVSREEIEEADRLDD
;
A
#
# COMPACT_ATOMS: atom_id res chain seq x y z
N MET A 1 21.55 -6.12 -71.84
CA MET A 1 22.46 -6.89 -70.95
C MET A 1 22.47 -6.23 -69.57
N PRO A 2 21.89 -6.82 -68.55
CA PRO A 2 21.95 -6.31 -67.17
C PRO A 2 23.29 -6.78 -66.52
N ALA A 3 23.85 -5.92 -65.73
CA ALA A 3 25.08 -6.13 -64.94
C ALA A 3 24.86 -7.19 -63.84
N PRO A 4 25.90 -7.92 -63.41
CA PRO A 4 25.80 -8.96 -62.40
C PRO A 4 25.61 -8.40 -61.00
N ALA A 5 24.75 -9.09 -60.22
CA ALA A 5 24.53 -8.84 -58.83
C ALA A 5 25.76 -9.19 -58.00
N VAL A 6 26.18 -8.31 -57.12
CA VAL A 6 27.20 -8.52 -56.12
C VAL A 6 26.54 -9.25 -54.92
N GLU A 7 26.92 -10.47 -54.65
CA GLU A 7 26.61 -11.21 -53.44
C GLU A 7 27.26 -10.53 -52.22
N PRO A 8 26.54 -10.38 -51.08
CA PRO A 8 27.16 -9.90 -49.87
C PRO A 8 28.01 -11.00 -49.21
N GLU A 9 29.28 -10.69 -48.99
CA GLU A 9 30.21 -11.51 -48.21
C GLU A 9 29.57 -11.90 -46.84
N LYS A 10 29.51 -13.21 -46.60
CA LYS A 10 29.21 -13.77 -45.29
C LYS A 10 30.34 -13.35 -44.35
N ARG A 11 30.04 -12.39 -43.47
CA ARG A 11 30.74 -12.22 -42.20
C ARG A 11 30.59 -13.51 -41.42
N THR A 12 31.68 -14.24 -41.28
CA THR A 12 31.85 -15.33 -40.33
C THR A 12 31.86 -14.66 -38.94
N ASP A 13 30.72 -14.62 -38.27
CA ASP A 13 30.71 -14.40 -36.83
C ASP A 13 31.47 -15.58 -36.21
N MET A 14 32.72 -15.31 -35.82
CA MET A 14 33.39 -16.14 -34.82
C MET A 14 32.61 -15.93 -33.53
N ALA A 15 31.68 -16.86 -33.26
CA ALA A 15 31.17 -17.04 -31.92
C ALA A 15 32.37 -17.38 -31.05
N ASP A 16 32.77 -16.47 -30.17
CA ASP A 16 33.60 -16.78 -29.02
C ASP A 16 32.90 -17.93 -28.28
N GLU A 17 33.59 -19.05 -28.14
CA GLU A 17 33.18 -20.09 -27.21
C GLU A 17 33.02 -19.43 -25.84
N PRO A 18 31.92 -19.66 -25.09
CA PRO A 18 31.80 -19.13 -23.74
C PRO A 18 32.95 -19.70 -22.93
N GLY A 19 33.96 -18.87 -22.64
CA GLY A 19 35.03 -19.18 -21.71
C GLY A 19 34.40 -19.67 -20.41
N ASN A 20 35.00 -20.67 -19.81
CA ASN A 20 34.59 -21.33 -18.57
C ASN A 20 34.63 -20.28 -17.42
N SER A 21 33.64 -19.38 -17.36
CA SER A 21 33.48 -18.42 -16.27
C SER A 21 32.78 -19.11 -15.11
N GLU A 22 33.40 -19.08 -13.95
CA GLU A 22 32.81 -19.60 -12.72
C GLU A 22 32.02 -18.47 -12.05
N SER A 23 30.76 -18.71 -11.70
CA SER A 23 29.98 -17.80 -10.86
C SER A 23 30.36 -18.00 -9.40
N VAL A 24 30.69 -16.93 -8.70
CA VAL A 24 31.11 -16.94 -7.30
C VAL A 24 30.15 -16.00 -6.51
N LEU A 25 29.53 -16.52 -5.47
CA LEU A 25 28.84 -15.72 -4.49
C LEU A 25 29.84 -15.26 -3.42
N VAL A 26 30.07 -13.95 -3.33
CA VAL A 26 30.95 -13.34 -2.32
C VAL A 26 30.08 -12.68 -1.25
N GLN A 27 30.32 -13.02 0.01
CA GLN A 27 29.64 -12.45 1.16
C GLN A 27 30.64 -11.74 2.07
N VAL A 28 30.39 -10.45 2.36
CA VAL A 28 31.20 -9.64 3.26
C VAL A 28 30.37 -9.19 4.45
N THR A 29 30.83 -9.51 5.65
CA THR A 29 30.16 -9.12 6.90
C THR A 29 31.12 -8.50 7.89
N GLY A 30 30.71 -7.44 8.58
CA GLY A 30 31.58 -6.79 9.54
C GLY A 30 30.97 -5.52 10.15
N ARG A 31 31.83 -4.73 10.80
CA ARG A 31 31.48 -3.37 11.22
C ARG A 31 31.49 -2.46 10.00
N ASP A 32 30.44 -1.69 9.81
CA ASP A 32 30.35 -0.76 8.68
C ASP A 32 31.33 0.43 8.85
N HIS A 33 32.07 0.71 7.77
CA HIS A 33 32.89 1.91 7.65
C HIS A 33 33.11 2.28 6.16
N PRO A 34 33.39 3.57 5.85
CA PRO A 34 33.66 4.00 4.48
C PRO A 34 34.83 3.23 3.85
N GLY A 35 34.69 2.84 2.60
CA GLY A 35 35.75 2.21 1.81
C GLY A 35 35.63 0.71 1.59
N ILE A 36 34.80 -0.03 2.35
CA ILE A 36 34.65 -1.49 2.19
C ILE A 36 34.17 -1.82 0.78
N THR A 37 33.02 -1.28 0.37
CA THR A 37 32.43 -1.59 -0.94
C THR A 37 33.36 -1.20 -2.10
N SER A 38 33.95 0.00 -2.04
CA SER A 38 34.86 0.46 -3.09
C SER A 38 36.19 -0.31 -3.12
N GLY A 39 36.65 -0.80 -1.96
CA GLY A 39 37.82 -1.66 -1.84
C GLY A 39 37.56 -3.02 -2.48
N LEU A 40 36.45 -3.65 -2.12
CA LEU A 40 36.03 -4.93 -2.69
C LEU A 40 35.86 -4.87 -4.21
N LEU A 41 35.13 -3.85 -4.71
CA LEU A 41 34.92 -3.69 -6.15
C LEU A 41 36.23 -3.49 -6.92
N ARG A 42 37.26 -2.83 -6.34
CA ARG A 42 38.59 -2.73 -6.96
C ARG A 42 39.30 -4.07 -7.04
N VAL A 43 39.16 -4.93 -6.04
CA VAL A 43 39.72 -6.29 -6.05
C VAL A 43 39.06 -7.11 -7.17
N LEU A 44 37.74 -7.03 -7.28
CA LEU A 44 36.98 -7.73 -8.32
C LEU A 44 37.30 -7.22 -9.73
N ASP A 45 37.41 -5.91 -9.92
CA ASP A 45 37.78 -5.27 -11.19
C ASP A 45 39.19 -5.69 -11.63
N ALA A 46 40.18 -5.69 -10.71
CA ALA A 46 41.54 -6.14 -10.96
C ALA A 46 41.64 -7.63 -11.37
N ALA A 47 40.68 -8.44 -10.91
CA ALA A 47 40.56 -9.84 -11.30
C ALA A 47 39.79 -10.05 -12.62
N GLY A 48 39.27 -8.98 -13.23
CA GLY A 48 38.45 -9.05 -14.43
C GLY A 48 37.06 -9.68 -14.18
N ALA A 49 36.56 -9.59 -12.96
CA ALA A 49 35.24 -10.12 -12.60
C ALA A 49 34.12 -9.21 -13.12
N GLU A 50 33.03 -9.82 -13.57
CA GLU A 50 31.79 -9.14 -13.90
C GLU A 50 30.78 -9.29 -12.75
N VAL A 51 30.18 -8.20 -12.30
CA VAL A 51 29.16 -8.22 -11.24
C VAL A 51 27.80 -8.54 -11.87
N GLU A 52 27.22 -9.67 -11.48
CA GLU A 52 25.90 -10.13 -11.93
C GLU A 52 24.78 -9.60 -11.03
N ASP A 53 25.01 -9.57 -9.71
CA ASP A 53 24.06 -9.04 -8.71
C ASP A 53 24.82 -8.50 -7.49
N ILE A 54 24.22 -7.50 -6.81
CA ILE A 54 24.80 -6.90 -5.61
C ILE A 54 23.70 -6.45 -4.66
N GLU A 55 23.81 -6.83 -3.39
CA GLU A 55 22.95 -6.35 -2.32
C GLU A 55 23.78 -5.95 -1.09
N GLN A 56 23.56 -4.74 -0.59
CA GLN A 56 24.20 -4.23 0.61
C GLN A 56 23.17 -3.76 1.64
N VAL A 57 23.32 -4.22 2.86
CA VAL A 57 22.46 -3.83 3.98
C VAL A 57 23.32 -3.46 5.18
N VAL A 58 22.99 -2.33 5.84
CA VAL A 58 23.61 -1.92 7.11
C VAL A 58 22.56 -1.91 8.20
N VAL A 59 22.73 -2.78 9.19
CA VAL A 59 21.81 -2.84 10.36
C VAL A 59 22.61 -2.50 11.63
N ARG A 60 22.26 -1.39 12.27
CA ARG A 60 22.92 -0.92 13.51
C ARG A 60 24.45 -0.88 13.43
N GLY A 61 24.99 -0.38 12.29
CA GLY A 61 26.44 -0.27 12.04
C GLY A 61 27.11 -1.61 11.74
N ARG A 62 26.33 -2.65 11.39
CA ARG A 62 26.85 -3.94 10.89
C ARG A 62 26.49 -4.06 9.42
N LEU A 63 27.52 -4.19 8.59
CA LEU A 63 27.43 -4.42 7.15
C LEU A 63 27.15 -5.90 6.86
N SER A 64 26.25 -6.15 5.92
CA SER A 64 26.15 -7.39 5.17
C SER A 64 26.09 -7.01 3.68
N LEU A 65 27.07 -7.47 2.91
CA LEU A 65 27.21 -7.19 1.48
C LEU A 65 27.37 -8.52 0.76
N SER A 66 26.50 -8.79 -0.19
CA SER A 66 26.49 -10.01 -1.00
C SER A 66 26.64 -9.62 -2.47
N LEU A 67 27.53 -10.29 -3.20
CA LEU A 67 27.71 -10.10 -4.64
C LEU A 67 27.72 -11.47 -5.34
N ALA A 68 26.99 -11.57 -6.44
CA ALA A 68 27.17 -12.63 -7.40
C ALA A 68 28.13 -12.09 -8.51
N VAL A 69 29.22 -12.77 -8.73
CA VAL A 69 30.23 -12.34 -9.71
C VAL A 69 30.63 -13.49 -10.64
N SER A 70 30.79 -13.19 -11.93
CA SER A 70 31.35 -14.09 -12.89
C SER A 70 32.86 -13.81 -13.04
N VAL A 71 33.68 -14.84 -12.89
CA VAL A 71 35.15 -14.67 -12.87
C VAL A 71 35.79 -15.55 -13.95
N PRO A 72 36.65 -14.99 -14.81
CA PRO A 72 37.43 -15.79 -15.72
C PRO A 72 38.60 -16.51 -14.96
N GLY A 73 38.42 -17.80 -14.65
CA GLY A 73 39.49 -18.69 -14.19
C GLY A 73 40.10 -18.42 -12.80
N GLY A 74 39.37 -18.49 -11.80
CA GLY A 74 39.22 -17.98 -10.44
C GLY A 74 40.23 -18.25 -9.30
N ARG A 75 41.35 -18.87 -9.38
CA ARG A 75 42.15 -19.22 -8.17
C ARG A 75 42.85 -18.05 -7.47
N ASP A 76 43.25 -17.02 -8.19
CA ASP A 76 43.95 -15.88 -7.59
C ASP A 76 43.01 -14.88 -6.90
N LEU A 77 41.77 -14.75 -7.36
CA LEU A 77 40.73 -13.88 -6.72
C LEU A 77 40.52 -14.24 -5.26
N LEU A 78 40.47 -15.52 -4.90
CA LEU A 78 40.22 -15.98 -3.54
C LEU A 78 41.26 -15.46 -2.54
N LYS A 79 42.53 -15.37 -2.94
CA LYS A 79 43.59 -14.83 -2.09
C LYS A 79 43.45 -13.34 -1.89
N GLU A 80 43.13 -12.60 -2.96
CA GLU A 80 42.92 -11.16 -2.91
C GLU A 80 41.67 -10.80 -2.04
N LEU A 81 40.59 -11.59 -2.14
CA LEU A 81 39.44 -11.44 -1.29
C LEU A 81 39.72 -11.68 0.20
N LEU A 82 40.53 -12.70 0.53
CA LEU A 82 40.93 -12.97 1.91
C LEU A 82 41.86 -11.87 2.45
N LEU A 83 42.79 -11.36 1.62
CA LEU A 83 43.67 -10.25 1.99
C LEU A 83 42.84 -8.98 2.23
N PHE A 84 41.92 -8.69 1.33
CA PHE A 84 40.99 -7.57 1.50
C PHE A 84 40.19 -7.66 2.80
N GLY A 85 39.67 -8.86 3.13
CA GLY A 85 38.94 -9.10 4.38
C GLY A 85 39.78 -8.79 5.62
N TRP A 86 41.06 -9.22 5.61
CA TRP A 86 41.98 -8.94 6.70
C TRP A 86 42.35 -7.45 6.81
N GLU A 87 42.61 -6.78 5.69
CA GLU A 87 42.98 -5.35 5.66
C GLU A 87 41.79 -4.43 6.06
N SER A 88 40.59 -4.83 5.68
CA SER A 88 39.34 -4.07 5.98
C SER A 88 38.67 -4.49 7.27
N GLU A 89 39.25 -5.40 8.05
CA GLU A 89 38.67 -5.92 9.31
C GLU A 89 37.21 -6.46 9.15
N VAL A 90 36.95 -7.11 8.02
CA VAL A 90 35.66 -7.75 7.71
C VAL A 90 35.84 -9.24 7.44
N ALA A 91 34.82 -10.02 7.74
CA ALA A 91 34.77 -11.41 7.31
C ALA A 91 34.35 -11.48 5.84
N VAL A 92 35.07 -12.26 5.04
CA VAL A 92 34.73 -12.56 3.65
C VAL A 92 34.52 -14.07 3.53
N ASP A 93 33.35 -14.44 3.04
CA ASP A 93 33.03 -15.82 2.66
C ASP A 93 32.70 -15.88 1.19
N PHE A 94 32.92 -17.04 0.56
CA PHE A 94 32.65 -17.20 -0.85
C PHE A 94 32.25 -18.64 -1.18
N GLU A 95 31.32 -18.77 -2.11
CA GLU A 95 30.83 -20.05 -2.62
C GLU A 95 30.84 -20.02 -4.14
N VAL A 96 31.41 -21.10 -4.74
CA VAL A 96 31.36 -21.28 -6.20
C VAL A 96 29.97 -21.84 -6.55
N VAL A 97 29.23 -21.11 -7.33
CA VAL A 97 27.90 -21.52 -7.75
C VAL A 97 27.97 -22.09 -9.16
N GLU A 98 27.69 -23.39 -9.31
CA GLU A 98 27.70 -24.02 -10.63
C GLU A 98 26.57 -23.47 -11.50
N GLY A 99 26.94 -22.79 -12.60
CA GLY A 99 26.09 -22.56 -13.76
C GLY A 99 24.70 -21.98 -13.53
N ALA A 100 24.57 -20.91 -12.77
CA ALA A 100 23.30 -20.23 -12.61
C ALA A 100 22.97 -19.40 -13.86
N SER A 101 22.43 -20.02 -14.90
CA SER A 101 21.61 -19.27 -15.85
C SER A 101 20.49 -18.60 -15.07
N PRO A 102 20.21 -17.31 -15.30
CA PRO A 102 19.13 -16.61 -14.60
C PRO A 102 17.82 -17.35 -14.83
N GLN A 103 17.39 -18.12 -13.82
CA GLN A 103 16.08 -18.74 -13.87
C GLN A 103 15.02 -17.65 -13.73
N PRO A 104 13.89 -17.72 -14.46
CA PRO A 104 12.80 -16.80 -14.25
C PRO A 104 12.40 -16.84 -12.78
N LYS A 105 12.46 -15.68 -12.11
CA LYS A 105 12.06 -15.58 -10.70
C LYS A 105 10.57 -15.98 -10.59
N PRO A 106 10.21 -16.84 -9.64
CA PRO A 106 8.81 -17.16 -9.38
C PRO A 106 7.99 -15.89 -9.12
N ASP A 107 6.67 -15.97 -9.30
CA ASP A 107 5.76 -14.86 -8.99
C ASP A 107 6.04 -14.35 -7.56
N GLY A 108 6.14 -13.03 -7.44
CA GLY A 108 6.42 -12.35 -6.18
C GLY A 108 5.16 -11.75 -5.57
N HIS A 109 5.09 -11.83 -4.25
CA HIS A 109 4.04 -11.22 -3.45
C HIS A 109 4.67 -10.35 -2.36
N VAL A 110 4.02 -9.23 -2.09
CA VAL A 110 4.39 -8.34 -0.99
C VAL A 110 3.37 -8.51 0.11
N VAL A 111 3.83 -8.97 1.27
CA VAL A 111 3.01 -9.12 2.47
C VAL A 111 3.37 -7.98 3.42
N THR A 112 2.41 -7.12 3.72
CA THR A 112 2.56 -6.07 4.73
C THR A 112 1.88 -6.51 6.02
N ILE A 113 2.62 -6.50 7.13
CA ILE A 113 2.12 -6.83 8.48
C ILE A 113 1.96 -5.52 9.25
N LEU A 114 0.85 -5.36 9.94
CA LEU A 114 0.50 -4.20 10.77
C LEU A 114 0.03 -4.65 12.15
N GLY A 115 0.40 -3.91 13.20
CA GLY A 115 -0.10 -4.15 14.55
C GLY A 115 0.33 -3.04 15.51
N GLU A 116 -0.37 -2.88 16.63
CA GLU A 116 0.04 -1.94 17.69
C GLU A 116 1.45 -2.27 18.22
N HIS A 117 1.74 -3.56 18.30
CA HIS A 117 3.05 -4.10 18.64
C HIS A 117 3.23 -5.46 17.95
N LEU A 118 4.35 -5.64 17.26
CA LEU A 118 4.69 -6.91 16.60
C LEU A 118 5.92 -7.54 17.26
N GLY A 119 5.68 -8.66 17.92
CA GLY A 119 6.74 -9.46 18.50
C GLY A 119 7.30 -10.52 17.55
N PRO A 120 8.38 -11.23 17.94
CA PRO A 120 8.92 -12.32 17.14
C PRO A 120 7.91 -13.46 16.90
N GLY A 121 6.97 -13.68 17.83
CA GLY A 121 5.91 -14.69 17.69
C GLY A 121 4.94 -14.35 16.56
N ASP A 122 4.53 -13.09 16.43
CA ASP A 122 3.61 -12.64 15.38
C ASP A 122 4.25 -12.80 13.99
N ILE A 123 5.51 -12.36 13.84
CA ILE A 123 6.28 -12.53 12.60
C ILE A 123 6.49 -14.03 12.31
N GLY A 124 6.70 -14.84 13.35
CA GLY A 124 6.84 -16.30 13.24
C GLY A 124 5.59 -16.96 12.67
N VAL A 125 4.40 -16.60 13.16
CA VAL A 125 3.13 -17.10 12.62
C VAL A 125 2.98 -16.78 11.14
N VAL A 126 3.35 -15.56 10.72
CA VAL A 126 3.33 -15.18 9.29
C VAL A 126 4.33 -16.01 8.49
N ALA A 127 5.55 -16.18 8.97
CA ALA A 127 6.58 -16.96 8.30
C ALA A 127 6.18 -18.44 8.15
N ASP A 128 5.62 -19.05 9.19
CA ASP A 128 5.11 -20.43 9.14
C ASP A 128 3.95 -20.56 8.15
N THR A 129 3.06 -19.55 8.11
CA THR A 129 1.95 -19.52 7.16
C THR A 129 2.45 -19.43 5.71
N VAL A 130 3.42 -18.55 5.43
CA VAL A 130 4.06 -18.43 4.12
C VAL A 130 4.67 -19.78 3.70
N THR A 131 5.39 -20.43 4.60
CA THR A 131 6.01 -21.74 4.35
C THR A 131 4.97 -22.81 4.06
N SER A 132 3.83 -22.80 4.76
CA SER A 132 2.76 -23.78 4.60
C SER A 132 2.13 -23.79 3.20
N VAL A 133 2.23 -22.70 2.47
CA VAL A 133 1.74 -22.54 1.07
C VAL A 133 2.89 -22.56 0.04
N ALA A 134 4.03 -23.16 0.40
CA ALA A 134 5.22 -23.24 -0.45
C ALA A 134 5.80 -21.88 -0.89
N GLY A 135 5.55 -20.83 -0.11
CA GLY A 135 6.21 -19.53 -0.27
C GLY A 135 7.56 -19.48 0.45
N ASN A 136 8.46 -18.63 -0.03
CA ASN A 136 9.73 -18.32 0.62
C ASN A 136 9.84 -16.81 0.84
N ILE A 137 10.28 -16.39 2.02
CA ILE A 137 10.51 -14.98 2.33
C ILE A 137 11.93 -14.62 1.89
N GLU A 138 12.06 -13.78 0.87
CA GLU A 138 13.36 -13.30 0.39
C GLU A 138 13.86 -12.09 1.16
N ARG A 139 12.95 -11.22 1.60
CA ARG A 139 13.32 -9.95 2.22
C ARG A 139 12.29 -9.54 3.27
N ILE A 140 12.77 -8.97 4.37
CA ILE A 140 11.93 -8.32 5.38
C ILE A 140 12.45 -6.91 5.61
N VAL A 141 11.57 -5.92 5.48
CA VAL A 141 11.88 -4.51 5.75
C VAL A 141 10.91 -3.96 6.79
N ARG A 142 11.42 -3.27 7.80
CA ARG A 142 10.56 -2.54 8.72
C ARG A 142 10.14 -1.22 8.10
N LEU A 143 8.83 -0.99 8.02
CA LEU A 143 8.26 0.27 7.54
C LEU A 143 7.96 1.25 8.68
N SER A 144 7.58 0.76 9.87
CA SER A 144 7.23 1.63 10.99
C SER A 144 7.45 0.96 12.36
N ARG A 145 7.59 1.81 13.40
CA ARG A 145 7.49 1.45 14.82
C ARG A 145 6.48 2.29 15.59
N PHE A 146 6.04 3.39 15.02
CA PHE A 146 5.11 4.31 15.65
C PHE A 146 4.26 5.01 14.58
N PRO A 147 2.97 5.23 14.79
CA PRO A 147 2.16 4.81 15.96
C PRO A 147 1.89 3.31 15.98
N VAL A 148 2.06 2.61 14.87
CA VAL A 148 1.91 1.16 14.72
C VAL A 148 3.20 0.55 14.19
N TRP A 149 3.44 -0.71 14.54
CA TRP A 149 4.53 -1.48 13.95
C TRP A 149 4.09 -1.98 12.57
N SER A 150 5.00 -1.89 11.61
CA SER A 150 4.77 -2.42 10.26
C SER A 150 6.04 -3.04 9.69
N TYR A 151 5.88 -4.19 9.05
CA TYR A 151 6.91 -4.86 8.26
C TYR A 151 6.38 -5.21 6.89
N GLU A 152 7.24 -5.09 5.89
CA GLU A 152 7.02 -5.55 4.53
C GLU A 152 7.88 -6.78 4.28
N LEU A 153 7.28 -7.85 3.79
CA LEU A 153 7.93 -9.09 3.41
C LEU A 153 7.78 -9.31 1.92
N LEU A 154 8.89 -9.54 1.23
CA LEU A 154 8.90 -10.02 -0.15
C LEU A 154 8.87 -11.53 -0.13
N VAL A 155 7.82 -12.11 -0.68
CA VAL A 155 7.57 -13.57 -0.73
C VAL A 155 7.67 -14.04 -2.16
N ARG A 156 8.41 -15.12 -2.40
CA ARG A 156 8.52 -15.80 -3.70
C ARG A 156 7.87 -17.17 -3.66
N GLY A 157 7.26 -17.54 -4.78
CA GLY A 157 6.58 -18.82 -4.91
C GLY A 157 5.23 -18.86 -4.18
N GLY A 158 4.60 -20.02 -4.21
CA GLY A 158 3.24 -20.17 -3.72
C GLY A 158 2.20 -19.59 -4.69
N ASP A 159 0.93 -19.93 -4.45
CA ASP A 159 -0.21 -19.34 -5.12
C ASP A 159 -0.67 -18.10 -4.34
N GLY A 160 -0.83 -16.94 -5.01
CA GLY A 160 -1.19 -15.68 -4.37
C GLY A 160 -2.54 -15.71 -3.64
N ASP A 161 -3.55 -16.37 -4.21
CA ASP A 161 -4.87 -16.50 -3.58
C ASP A 161 -4.81 -17.45 -2.38
N GLY A 162 -4.02 -18.52 -2.48
CA GLY A 162 -3.75 -19.43 -1.37
C GLY A 162 -2.99 -18.74 -0.24
N LEU A 163 -1.97 -17.95 -0.57
CA LEU A 163 -1.19 -17.16 0.39
C LEU A 163 -2.09 -16.17 1.14
N ARG A 164 -2.90 -15.41 0.39
CA ARG A 164 -3.84 -14.45 0.97
C ARG A 164 -4.83 -15.14 1.92
N SER A 165 -5.47 -16.20 1.46
CA SER A 165 -6.46 -16.94 2.25
C SER A 165 -5.87 -17.53 3.53
N ALA A 166 -4.66 -18.11 3.47
CA ALA A 166 -3.97 -18.65 4.62
C ALA A 166 -3.58 -17.57 5.64
N LEU A 167 -3.08 -16.41 5.17
CA LEU A 167 -2.70 -15.30 6.04
C LEU A 167 -3.91 -14.65 6.70
N LEU A 168 -5.04 -14.47 5.99
CA LEU A 168 -6.28 -13.97 6.59
C LEU A 168 -6.82 -14.92 7.66
N MET A 169 -6.70 -16.23 7.45
CA MET A 169 -7.07 -17.22 8.46
C MET A 169 -6.14 -17.13 9.68
N ALA A 170 -4.84 -16.94 9.47
CA ALA A 170 -3.87 -16.75 10.56
C ALA A 170 -4.22 -15.49 11.38
N CYS A 171 -4.53 -14.36 10.75
CA CYS A 171 -4.98 -13.13 11.44
C CYS A 171 -6.26 -13.36 12.27
N SER A 172 -7.20 -14.13 11.74
CA SER A 172 -8.45 -14.44 12.48
C SER A 172 -8.19 -15.22 13.78
N ASN A 173 -7.14 -16.02 13.81
CA ASN A 173 -6.72 -16.78 14.99
C ASN A 173 -5.75 -16.00 15.90
N HIS A 174 -5.12 -14.96 15.38
CA HIS A 174 -4.13 -14.12 16.07
C HIS A 174 -4.48 -12.64 15.89
N PRO A 175 -5.38 -12.07 16.72
CA PRO A 175 -5.89 -10.71 16.54
C PRO A 175 -4.87 -9.59 16.87
N THR A 176 -3.61 -9.95 17.13
CA THR A 176 -2.53 -9.02 17.46
C THR A 176 -1.96 -8.30 16.23
N PHE A 177 -2.22 -8.80 15.03
CA PHE A 177 -1.73 -8.23 13.78
C PHE A 177 -2.73 -8.37 12.64
N GLU A 178 -2.58 -7.52 11.66
CA GLU A 178 -3.29 -7.54 10.37
C GLU A 178 -2.27 -7.78 9.25
N VAL A 179 -2.75 -8.31 8.13
CA VAL A 179 -1.93 -8.48 6.93
C VAL A 179 -2.62 -7.94 5.70
N ALA A 180 -1.80 -7.45 4.78
CA ALA A 180 -2.20 -7.16 3.41
C ALA A 180 -1.30 -7.96 2.46
N VAL A 181 -1.89 -8.51 1.40
CA VAL A 181 -1.15 -9.26 0.38
C VAL A 181 -1.38 -8.57 -0.96
N ALA A 182 -0.31 -8.11 -1.57
CA ALA A 182 -0.32 -7.50 -2.90
C ALA A 182 0.61 -8.28 -3.83
N ARG A 183 0.28 -8.32 -5.12
CA ARG A 183 1.20 -8.88 -6.12
C ARG A 183 2.40 -7.93 -6.29
N GLU A 184 3.62 -8.48 -6.31
CA GLU A 184 4.79 -7.68 -6.66
C GLU A 184 4.72 -7.24 -8.12
N GLY A 185 5.16 -6.03 -8.42
CA GLY A 185 5.26 -5.55 -9.80
C GLY A 185 5.06 -4.05 -9.92
N LEU A 186 5.05 -3.58 -11.17
CA LEU A 186 4.90 -2.16 -11.48
C LEU A 186 3.54 -1.62 -11.08
N ALA A 187 2.47 -2.43 -11.12
CA ALA A 187 1.13 -2.00 -10.75
C ALA A 187 1.06 -1.49 -9.31
N ARG A 188 1.71 -2.16 -8.36
CA ARG A 188 1.79 -1.71 -6.95
C ARG A 188 2.51 -0.36 -6.79
N ARG A 189 3.54 -0.12 -7.62
CA ARG A 189 4.33 1.12 -7.58
C ARG A 189 3.71 2.26 -8.40
N SER A 190 2.71 1.96 -9.20
CA SER A 190 2.07 2.92 -10.11
C SER A 190 0.71 3.40 -9.62
N GLN A 191 0.36 3.18 -8.36
CA GLN A 191 -0.88 3.70 -7.78
C GLN A 191 -0.87 5.23 -7.81
N ARG A 192 -1.99 5.82 -8.25
CA ARG A 192 -2.04 7.24 -8.56
C ARG A 192 -3.30 7.95 -8.07
N LEU A 193 -4.32 7.21 -7.69
CA LEU A 193 -5.57 7.75 -7.19
C LEU A 193 -5.97 7.04 -5.91
N VAL A 194 -6.33 7.81 -4.89
CA VAL A 194 -6.92 7.29 -3.65
C VAL A 194 -8.34 7.83 -3.52
N VAL A 195 -9.31 6.93 -3.42
CA VAL A 195 -10.72 7.25 -3.18
C VAL A 195 -11.11 6.74 -1.80
N ILE A 196 -11.58 7.60 -0.93
CA ILE A 196 -11.84 7.26 0.47
C ILE A 196 -13.28 7.63 0.86
N ASP A 197 -13.91 6.78 1.66
CA ASP A 197 -15.15 7.11 2.36
C ASP A 197 -14.92 8.17 3.46
N VAL A 198 -15.97 8.84 3.86
CA VAL A 198 -15.89 9.91 4.87
C VAL A 198 -16.32 9.41 6.25
N ASP A 199 -17.56 8.96 6.36
CA ASP A 199 -18.16 8.57 7.63
C ASP A 199 -17.44 7.34 8.22
N SER A 200 -17.08 7.38 9.49
CA SER A 200 -16.32 6.33 10.20
C SER A 200 -14.98 5.93 9.56
N THR A 201 -14.54 6.61 8.48
CA THR A 201 -13.28 6.37 7.78
C THR A 201 -12.37 7.60 7.80
N LEU A 202 -12.69 8.69 7.07
CA LEU A 202 -11.94 9.95 7.10
C LEU A 202 -12.19 10.75 8.38
N ILE A 203 -13.39 10.65 8.90
CA ILE A 203 -13.82 11.21 10.19
C ILE A 203 -14.25 10.08 11.12
N THR A 204 -14.20 10.34 12.43
CA THR A 204 -14.61 9.36 13.45
C THR A 204 -16.12 9.28 13.65
N ASP A 205 -16.84 10.22 13.09
CA ASP A 205 -18.27 10.42 13.31
C ASP A 205 -19.09 10.03 12.08
N GLU A 206 -20.40 9.95 12.23
CA GLU A 206 -21.39 9.84 11.16
C GLU A 206 -22.03 11.22 10.90
N VAL A 207 -21.85 11.77 9.70
CA VAL A 207 -22.36 13.13 9.37
C VAL A 207 -23.85 13.26 9.59
N VAL A 208 -24.63 12.23 9.22
CA VAL A 208 -26.10 12.23 9.37
C VAL A 208 -26.50 12.34 10.84
N ASP A 209 -25.80 11.64 11.72
CA ASP A 209 -26.10 11.63 13.16
C ASP A 209 -25.73 12.99 13.80
N LEU A 210 -24.57 13.55 13.44
CA LEU A 210 -24.17 14.89 13.91
C LEU A 210 -25.16 15.98 13.51
N VAL A 211 -25.67 15.93 12.27
CA VAL A 211 -26.66 16.89 11.78
C VAL A 211 -28.01 16.68 12.48
N ALA A 212 -28.42 15.43 12.74
CA ALA A 212 -29.63 15.09 13.45
C ALA A 212 -29.62 15.59 14.91
N ASP A 213 -28.49 15.41 15.60
CA ASP A 213 -28.27 15.91 16.95
C ASP A 213 -28.35 17.44 17.00
N ALA A 214 -27.71 18.14 16.08
CA ALA A 214 -27.74 19.58 15.95
C ALA A 214 -29.16 20.10 15.65
N ALA A 215 -29.93 19.33 14.88
CA ALA A 215 -31.34 19.64 14.57
C ALA A 215 -32.33 19.24 15.69
N GLY A 216 -31.86 18.55 16.75
CA GLY A 216 -32.70 18.09 17.87
C GLY A 216 -33.60 16.88 17.55
N VAL A 217 -33.22 16.09 16.54
CA VAL A 217 -33.96 14.88 16.10
C VAL A 217 -33.09 13.60 16.19
N GLY A 218 -31.98 13.65 16.92
CA GLY A 218 -30.99 12.55 17.02
C GLY A 218 -31.62 11.22 17.44
N ASP A 219 -32.45 11.19 18.50
CA ASP A 219 -33.07 9.95 18.96
C ASP A 219 -33.92 9.26 17.86
N ALA A 220 -34.68 10.05 17.09
CA ALA A 220 -35.51 9.52 16.00
C ALA A 220 -34.68 9.00 14.82
N VAL A 221 -33.55 9.63 14.53
CA VAL A 221 -32.59 9.18 13.48
C VAL A 221 -31.89 7.92 13.93
N SER A 222 -31.43 7.83 15.18
CA SER A 222 -30.80 6.63 15.75
C SER A 222 -31.73 5.42 15.68
N GLU A 223 -33.03 5.57 15.99
CA GLU A 223 -34.00 4.46 15.85
C GLU A 223 -34.10 3.93 14.40
N LEU A 224 -34.03 4.83 13.40
CA LEU A 224 -34.03 4.44 11.98
C LEU A 224 -32.74 3.77 11.57
N THR A 225 -31.62 4.23 12.11
CA THR A 225 -30.30 3.63 11.88
C THR A 225 -30.28 2.19 12.41
N ASP A 226 -30.78 1.95 13.63
CA ASP A 226 -30.85 0.61 14.22
C ASP A 226 -31.70 -0.36 13.37
N LYS A 227 -32.86 0.10 12.86
CA LYS A 227 -33.71 -0.70 11.96
C LYS A 227 -33.01 -1.04 10.65
N ALA A 228 -32.28 -0.08 10.07
CA ALA A 228 -31.49 -0.34 8.86
C ALA A 228 -30.35 -1.36 9.12
N MET A 229 -29.67 -1.24 10.26
CA MET A 229 -28.63 -2.18 10.67
C MET A 229 -29.16 -3.59 10.97
N ALA A 230 -30.43 -3.70 11.40
CA ALA A 230 -31.14 -4.96 11.56
C ALA A 230 -31.60 -5.57 10.23
N GLY A 231 -31.41 -4.86 9.11
CA GLY A 231 -31.81 -5.32 7.77
C GLY A 231 -33.32 -5.16 7.47
N GLU A 232 -34.05 -4.34 8.26
CA GLU A 232 -35.47 -4.11 8.09
C GLU A 232 -35.81 -3.12 6.95
N MET A 233 -34.79 -2.36 6.48
CA MET A 233 -34.91 -1.44 5.35
C MET A 233 -33.58 -1.34 4.58
N ASP A 234 -33.65 -0.95 3.30
CA ASP A 234 -32.46 -0.71 2.51
C ASP A 234 -31.80 0.65 2.85
N PHE A 235 -30.55 0.83 2.40
CA PHE A 235 -29.77 2.05 2.68
C PHE A 235 -30.46 3.32 2.16
N LYS A 236 -30.96 3.29 0.92
CA LYS A 236 -31.59 4.45 0.28
C LYS A 236 -32.88 4.86 1.01
N GLU A 237 -33.70 3.88 1.38
CA GLU A 237 -34.91 4.11 2.16
C GLU A 237 -34.55 4.67 3.55
N SER A 238 -33.59 4.08 4.24
CA SER A 238 -33.12 4.54 5.53
C SER A 238 -32.62 5.98 5.48
N LEU A 239 -31.73 6.30 4.52
CA LEU A 239 -31.18 7.64 4.36
C LEU A 239 -32.30 8.66 4.05
N THR A 240 -33.22 8.33 3.14
CA THR A 240 -34.33 9.21 2.77
C THR A 240 -35.24 9.52 3.99
N ARG A 241 -35.54 8.51 4.80
CA ARG A 241 -36.35 8.69 6.03
C ARG A 241 -35.61 9.52 7.07
N ARG A 242 -34.34 9.28 7.31
CA ARG A 242 -33.48 10.07 8.23
C ARG A 242 -33.43 11.54 7.80
N VAL A 243 -33.19 11.79 6.51
CA VAL A 243 -33.15 13.15 5.94
C VAL A 243 -34.51 13.84 6.05
N SER A 244 -35.64 13.12 5.90
CA SER A 244 -36.99 13.72 6.05
C SER A 244 -37.24 14.28 7.45
N LEU A 245 -36.59 13.75 8.49
CA LEU A 245 -36.70 14.27 9.86
C LEU A 245 -35.98 15.61 10.04
N LEU A 246 -35.05 15.98 9.15
CA LEU A 246 -34.37 17.27 9.17
C LEU A 246 -35.22 18.42 8.59
N ALA A 247 -36.43 18.14 8.08
CA ALA A 247 -37.28 19.14 7.46
C ALA A 247 -37.57 20.30 8.41
N GLY A 248 -37.33 21.54 7.95
CA GLY A 248 -37.54 22.77 8.72
C GLY A 248 -36.34 23.20 9.56
N ALA A 249 -35.29 22.37 9.69
CA ALA A 249 -34.06 22.75 10.35
C ALA A 249 -33.33 23.89 9.59
N ASP A 250 -32.57 24.70 10.30
CA ASP A 250 -31.77 25.78 9.71
C ASP A 250 -30.61 25.18 8.91
N ALA A 251 -30.42 25.64 7.66
CA ALA A 251 -29.34 25.14 6.83
C ALA A 251 -27.93 25.48 7.37
N GLY A 252 -27.78 26.53 8.17
CA GLY A 252 -26.52 26.89 8.83
C GLY A 252 -25.99 25.83 9.81
N LEU A 253 -26.85 24.90 10.27
CA LEU A 253 -26.43 23.76 11.09
C LEU A 253 -25.40 22.88 10.35
N LEU A 254 -25.46 22.81 9.02
CA LEU A 254 -24.50 22.01 8.23
C LEU A 254 -23.08 22.58 8.34
N ASP A 255 -22.95 23.92 8.30
CA ASP A 255 -21.66 24.59 8.49
C ASP A 255 -21.14 24.39 9.91
N GLU A 256 -22.02 24.51 10.92
CA GLU A 256 -21.64 24.27 12.32
C GLU A 256 -21.16 22.84 12.57
N VAL A 257 -21.80 21.86 11.94
CA VAL A 257 -21.38 20.45 12.01
C VAL A 257 -20.05 20.28 11.29
N ALA A 258 -19.89 20.82 10.08
CA ALA A 258 -18.65 20.73 9.31
C ALA A 258 -17.41 21.25 10.07
N ASP A 259 -17.60 22.31 10.89
CA ASP A 259 -16.52 22.85 11.72
C ASP A 259 -16.20 21.98 12.95
N LYS A 260 -17.11 21.12 13.38
CA LYS A 260 -16.98 20.28 14.58
C LYS A 260 -16.53 18.86 14.31
N VAL A 261 -16.63 18.36 13.06
CA VAL A 261 -16.24 16.99 12.72
C VAL A 261 -14.79 16.69 13.10
N CYS A 262 -14.60 15.54 13.72
CA CYS A 262 -13.28 15.06 14.14
C CYS A 262 -12.62 14.22 13.04
N LEU A 263 -11.46 14.65 12.56
CA LEU A 263 -10.68 13.84 11.63
C LEU A 263 -10.15 12.57 12.31
N THR A 264 -10.18 11.47 11.61
CA THR A 264 -9.48 10.25 12.04
C THR A 264 -8.01 10.56 12.26
N PRO A 265 -7.39 10.08 13.36
CA PRO A 265 -5.98 10.27 13.60
C PRO A 265 -5.13 9.88 12.39
N GLY A 266 -4.13 10.69 12.06
CA GLY A 266 -3.29 10.48 10.88
C GLY A 266 -3.85 11.01 9.55
N ALA A 267 -5.12 11.44 9.47
CA ALA A 267 -5.73 11.90 8.21
C ALA A 267 -4.95 13.04 7.54
N ARG A 268 -4.48 14.04 8.31
CA ARG A 268 -3.67 15.14 7.75
C ARG A 268 -2.35 14.65 7.18
N THR A 269 -1.64 13.78 7.89
CA THR A 269 -0.39 13.16 7.46
C THR A 269 -0.62 12.33 6.21
N PHE A 270 -1.72 11.56 6.16
CA PHE A 270 -2.10 10.74 5.02
C PHE A 270 -2.25 11.59 3.74
N PHE A 271 -3.11 12.59 3.73
CA PHE A 271 -3.33 13.42 2.54
C PHE A 271 -2.09 14.24 2.16
N ARG A 272 -1.40 14.84 3.13
CA ARG A 272 -0.15 15.57 2.87
C ARG A 272 0.89 14.68 2.18
N THR A 273 1.09 13.46 2.66
CA THR A 273 2.04 12.51 2.07
C THR A 273 1.59 12.09 0.67
N LEU A 274 0.31 11.79 0.46
CA LEU A 274 -0.22 11.48 -0.87
C LEU A 274 0.02 12.61 -1.87
N HIS A 275 -0.21 13.87 -1.47
CA HIS A 275 0.03 15.04 -2.33
C HIS A 275 1.51 15.19 -2.69
N ARG A 276 2.42 14.99 -1.72
CA ARG A 276 3.87 15.00 -1.99
C ARG A 276 4.28 13.92 -2.98
N LEU A 277 3.63 12.78 -2.93
CA LEU A 277 3.86 11.66 -3.85
C LEU A 277 3.17 11.86 -5.22
N GLY A 278 2.36 12.94 -5.39
CA GLY A 278 1.66 13.25 -6.63
C GLY A 278 0.43 12.39 -6.89
N TYR A 279 -0.18 11.84 -5.84
CA TYR A 279 -1.45 11.14 -5.98
C TYR A 279 -2.62 12.11 -6.18
N SER A 280 -3.54 11.76 -7.08
CA SER A 280 -4.89 12.32 -7.07
C SER A 280 -5.67 11.77 -5.88
N THR A 281 -6.48 12.60 -5.24
CA THR A 281 -7.25 12.22 -4.05
C THR A 281 -8.72 12.53 -4.22
N ALA A 282 -9.58 11.65 -3.74
CA ALA A 282 -11.02 11.82 -3.79
C ALA A 282 -11.69 11.33 -2.51
N VAL A 283 -12.82 11.96 -2.16
CA VAL A 283 -13.76 11.48 -1.14
C VAL A 283 -15.11 11.21 -1.76
N VAL A 284 -15.75 10.11 -1.35
CA VAL A 284 -17.07 9.69 -1.81
C VAL A 284 -17.88 9.25 -0.61
N SER A 285 -18.94 9.99 -0.25
CA SER A 285 -19.67 9.80 0.99
C SER A 285 -21.17 9.62 0.77
N GLY A 286 -21.78 8.80 1.61
CA GLY A 286 -23.23 8.76 1.83
C GLY A 286 -23.77 9.92 2.69
N GLY A 287 -22.89 10.76 3.26
CA GLY A 287 -23.22 11.96 4.01
C GLY A 287 -23.58 13.16 3.13
N PHE A 288 -23.35 14.38 3.60
CA PHE A 288 -23.83 15.61 2.96
C PHE A 288 -22.71 16.46 2.39
N SER A 289 -22.94 16.99 1.17
CA SER A 289 -21.95 17.76 0.39
C SER A 289 -21.38 18.94 1.17
N GLN A 290 -22.18 19.68 1.92
CA GLN A 290 -21.71 20.86 2.66
C GLN A 290 -20.60 20.52 3.69
N VAL A 291 -20.71 19.34 4.35
CA VAL A 291 -19.68 18.87 5.28
C VAL A 291 -18.46 18.34 4.51
N VAL A 292 -18.70 17.58 3.43
CA VAL A 292 -17.65 16.96 2.62
C VAL A 292 -16.83 18.01 1.88
N ASP A 293 -17.44 19.07 1.35
CA ASP A 293 -16.76 20.19 0.69
C ASP A 293 -15.82 20.92 1.67
N ARG A 294 -16.23 21.07 2.93
CA ARG A 294 -15.39 21.66 3.96
C ARG A 294 -14.17 20.79 4.30
N LEU A 295 -14.33 19.46 4.30
CA LEU A 295 -13.23 18.51 4.46
C LEU A 295 -12.28 18.56 3.26
N GLN A 296 -12.82 18.68 2.05
CA GLN A 296 -12.07 18.86 0.81
C GLN A 296 -11.15 20.08 0.92
N GLU A 297 -11.67 21.23 1.30
CA GLU A 297 -10.88 22.45 1.49
C GLU A 297 -9.79 22.30 2.57
N ARG A 298 -10.14 21.73 3.74
CA ARG A 298 -9.24 21.56 4.89
C ARG A 298 -8.04 20.64 4.61
N LEU A 299 -8.22 19.67 3.73
CA LEU A 299 -7.23 18.62 3.43
C LEU A 299 -6.64 18.72 2.03
N GLY A 300 -7.12 19.66 1.19
CA GLY A 300 -6.66 19.84 -0.18
C GLY A 300 -7.07 18.69 -1.12
N ILE A 301 -8.19 18.03 -0.86
CA ILE A 301 -8.64 16.85 -1.61
C ILE A 301 -9.07 17.28 -3.03
N GLY A 302 -8.68 16.52 -4.06
CA GLY A 302 -8.92 16.88 -5.46
C GLY A 302 -10.40 16.78 -5.87
N HIS A 303 -11.10 15.74 -5.43
CA HIS A 303 -12.51 15.48 -5.76
C HIS A 303 -13.33 15.18 -4.51
N ALA A 304 -14.56 15.70 -4.46
CA ALA A 304 -15.51 15.46 -3.39
C ALA A 304 -16.90 15.17 -3.96
N HIS A 305 -17.52 14.08 -3.52
CA HIS A 305 -18.85 13.68 -3.93
C HIS A 305 -19.66 13.16 -2.73
N ALA A 306 -20.83 13.72 -2.51
CA ALA A 306 -21.76 13.33 -1.45
C ALA A 306 -23.20 13.69 -1.84
N ASN A 307 -24.17 13.37 -0.97
CA ASN A 307 -25.55 13.73 -1.20
C ASN A 307 -25.78 15.23 -0.94
N GLU A 308 -26.49 15.90 -1.83
CA GLU A 308 -26.88 17.28 -1.66
C GLU A 308 -28.25 17.39 -0.99
N LEU A 309 -28.35 18.16 0.10
CA LEU A 309 -29.61 18.44 0.75
C LEU A 309 -30.30 19.63 0.09
N GLU A 310 -31.63 19.49 -0.17
CA GLU A 310 -32.42 20.59 -0.71
C GLU A 310 -32.65 21.66 0.36
N VAL A 311 -32.27 22.90 0.04
CA VAL A 311 -32.41 24.07 0.90
C VAL A 311 -33.34 25.07 0.22
N VAL A 312 -34.42 25.49 0.95
CA VAL A 312 -35.33 26.55 0.49
C VAL A 312 -35.46 27.59 1.60
N ASN A 313 -35.21 28.84 1.25
CA ASN A 313 -35.27 29.97 2.18
C ASN A 313 -34.41 29.78 3.45
N GLY A 314 -33.22 29.17 3.33
CA GLY A 314 -32.29 28.93 4.43
C GLY A 314 -32.70 27.77 5.35
N ARG A 315 -33.67 26.95 4.94
CA ARG A 315 -34.11 25.77 5.69
C ARG A 315 -34.03 24.51 4.87
N LEU A 316 -33.70 23.43 5.53
CA LEU A 316 -33.71 22.08 4.94
C LEU A 316 -35.14 21.67 4.63
N THR A 317 -35.41 21.15 3.44
CA THR A 317 -36.73 20.65 3.07
C THR A 317 -37.00 19.22 3.53
N GLY A 318 -35.95 18.51 3.96
CA GLY A 318 -36.00 17.08 4.26
C GLY A 318 -35.89 16.20 3.01
N ARG A 319 -35.36 16.74 1.91
CA ARG A 319 -35.15 16.00 0.64
C ARG A 319 -33.70 16.06 0.18
N ILE A 320 -33.31 15.02 -0.55
CA ILE A 320 -32.02 14.91 -1.23
C ILE A 320 -32.22 15.36 -2.68
N VAL A 321 -31.28 16.14 -3.22
CA VAL A 321 -31.23 16.56 -4.63
C VAL A 321 -30.53 15.50 -5.45
N GLY A 322 -31.14 15.08 -6.56
CA GLY A 322 -30.53 14.11 -7.48
C GLY A 322 -30.56 12.66 -7.01
N GLU A 323 -29.60 11.89 -7.47
CA GLU A 323 -29.47 10.47 -7.11
C GLU A 323 -28.71 10.30 -5.79
N VAL A 324 -29.18 9.39 -4.96
CA VAL A 324 -28.53 9.07 -3.69
C VAL A 324 -27.20 8.34 -3.95
N VAL A 325 -26.14 8.77 -3.30
CA VAL A 325 -24.85 8.09 -3.27
C VAL A 325 -24.97 6.87 -2.35
N ASP A 326 -25.36 5.77 -2.95
CA ASP A 326 -25.45 4.45 -2.31
C ASP A 326 -24.23 3.59 -2.62
N ARG A 327 -24.23 2.33 -2.25
CA ARG A 327 -23.17 1.36 -2.50
C ARG A 327 -22.72 1.32 -3.96
N LYS A 328 -23.67 1.24 -4.90
CA LYS A 328 -23.40 1.25 -6.34
C LYS A 328 -22.88 2.62 -6.78
N GLY A 329 -23.52 3.68 -6.28
CA GLY A 329 -23.13 5.07 -6.57
C GLY A 329 -21.68 5.36 -6.20
N LYS A 330 -21.19 4.85 -5.05
CA LYS A 330 -19.77 4.98 -4.66
C LYS A 330 -18.83 4.33 -5.69
N ALA A 331 -19.12 3.12 -6.12
CA ALA A 331 -18.31 2.43 -7.14
C ALA A 331 -18.35 3.13 -8.50
N ASP A 332 -19.52 3.63 -8.91
CA ASP A 332 -19.67 4.36 -10.18
C ASP A 332 -18.92 5.70 -10.15
N LEU A 333 -18.96 6.41 -9.02
CA LEU A 333 -18.18 7.64 -8.81
C LEU A 333 -16.67 7.36 -8.85
N LEU A 334 -16.18 6.32 -8.19
CA LEU A 334 -14.78 5.90 -8.28
C LEU A 334 -14.35 5.71 -9.74
N ARG A 335 -15.14 4.97 -10.55
CA ARG A 335 -14.84 4.74 -11.97
C ARG A 335 -14.84 6.05 -12.77
N GLN A 336 -15.79 6.94 -12.51
CA GLN A 336 -15.86 8.25 -13.17
C GLN A 336 -14.65 9.13 -12.83
N ILE A 337 -14.24 9.16 -11.56
CA ILE A 337 -13.06 9.92 -11.12
C ILE A 337 -11.80 9.35 -11.75
N ALA A 338 -11.63 8.02 -11.72
CA ALA A 338 -10.49 7.33 -12.33
C ALA A 338 -10.41 7.64 -13.84
N GLN A 339 -11.54 7.61 -14.55
CA GLN A 339 -11.61 7.97 -15.97
C GLN A 339 -11.25 9.46 -16.21
N ARG A 340 -11.72 10.37 -15.35
CA ARG A 340 -11.42 11.82 -15.46
C ARG A 340 -9.93 12.10 -15.26
N GLU A 341 -9.32 11.42 -14.30
CA GLU A 341 -7.88 11.52 -13.99
C GLU A 341 -7.00 10.73 -14.98
N GLY A 342 -7.59 9.92 -15.86
CA GLY A 342 -6.85 9.05 -16.78
C GLY A 342 -6.07 7.94 -16.06
N VAL A 343 -6.56 7.50 -14.88
CA VAL A 343 -5.95 6.47 -14.04
C VAL A 343 -6.66 5.13 -14.27
N PRO A 344 -5.96 4.07 -14.68
CA PRO A 344 -6.51 2.72 -14.74
C PRO A 344 -6.97 2.24 -13.36
N LEU A 345 -8.04 1.42 -13.30
CA LEU A 345 -8.59 0.96 -12.02
C LEU A 345 -7.59 0.15 -11.18
N GLU A 346 -6.68 -0.55 -11.83
CA GLU A 346 -5.58 -1.29 -11.17
C GLU A 346 -4.60 -0.36 -10.43
N GLN A 347 -4.65 0.95 -10.69
CA GLN A 347 -3.83 1.97 -10.04
C GLN A 347 -4.62 2.82 -9.03
N VAL A 348 -5.85 2.41 -8.73
CA VAL A 348 -6.72 3.07 -7.75
C VAL A 348 -6.65 2.32 -6.43
N VAL A 349 -6.57 3.07 -5.34
CA VAL A 349 -6.78 2.58 -3.97
C VAL A 349 -8.14 3.07 -3.50
N ALA A 350 -8.97 2.17 -3.02
CA ALA A 350 -10.23 2.50 -2.36
C ALA A 350 -10.14 2.20 -0.87
N VAL A 351 -10.68 3.07 -0.02
CA VAL A 351 -10.68 2.92 1.44
C VAL A 351 -12.09 3.13 1.98
N GLY A 352 -12.56 2.22 2.82
CA GLY A 352 -13.87 2.33 3.46
C GLY A 352 -14.03 1.32 4.61
N ASP A 353 -15.03 1.52 5.47
CA ASP A 353 -15.28 0.69 6.67
C ASP A 353 -16.56 -0.15 6.57
N GLY A 354 -17.47 0.22 5.67
CA GLY A 354 -18.85 -0.26 5.67
C GLY A 354 -19.22 -1.21 4.53
N ALA A 355 -20.40 -1.83 4.65
CA ALA A 355 -20.96 -2.66 3.59
C ALA A 355 -21.35 -1.85 2.33
N ASN A 356 -21.58 -0.55 2.51
CA ASN A 356 -21.81 0.43 1.45
C ASN A 356 -20.56 0.73 0.60
N ASP A 357 -19.36 0.29 1.04
CA ASP A 357 -18.10 0.49 0.32
C ASP A 357 -17.67 -0.73 -0.50
N LEU A 358 -18.25 -1.90 -0.26
CA LEU A 358 -17.79 -3.16 -0.84
C LEU A 358 -17.63 -3.11 -2.36
N ASP A 359 -18.58 -2.52 -3.09
CA ASP A 359 -18.50 -2.43 -4.57
C ASP A 359 -17.41 -1.42 -5.01
N MET A 360 -17.14 -0.41 -4.18
CA MET A 360 -16.05 0.55 -4.40
C MET A 360 -14.69 -0.10 -4.12
N LEU A 361 -14.57 -0.86 -3.03
CA LEU A 361 -13.36 -1.63 -2.70
C LEU A 361 -13.04 -2.66 -3.77
N ASP A 362 -14.04 -3.42 -4.25
CA ASP A 362 -13.88 -4.44 -5.30
C ASP A 362 -13.53 -3.84 -6.68
N ALA A 363 -13.96 -2.61 -6.95
CA ALA A 363 -13.68 -1.93 -8.22
C ALA A 363 -12.25 -1.39 -8.34
N ALA A 364 -11.54 -1.23 -7.23
CA ALA A 364 -10.19 -0.67 -7.17
C ALA A 364 -9.12 -1.76 -7.38
N GLY A 365 -7.90 -1.33 -7.73
CA GLY A 365 -6.73 -2.21 -7.76
C GLY A 365 -6.22 -2.62 -6.38
N LEU A 366 -6.59 -1.83 -5.34
CA LEU A 366 -6.36 -2.15 -3.94
C LEU A 366 -7.54 -1.64 -3.10
N GLY A 367 -8.41 -2.53 -2.68
CA GLY A 367 -9.48 -2.24 -1.73
C GLY A 367 -9.03 -2.43 -0.29
N VAL A 368 -9.09 -1.39 0.53
CA VAL A 368 -8.65 -1.37 1.93
C VAL A 368 -9.85 -1.21 2.85
N ALA A 369 -10.11 -2.23 3.66
CA ALA A 369 -11.09 -2.16 4.75
C ALA A 369 -10.43 -1.49 5.98
N PHE A 370 -10.90 -0.29 6.35
CA PHE A 370 -10.35 0.49 7.45
C PHE A 370 -11.27 0.40 8.67
N ASN A 371 -10.75 -0.08 9.82
CA ASN A 371 -11.50 -0.30 11.06
C ASN A 371 -12.86 -1.02 10.86
N ALA A 372 -12.91 -1.88 9.84
CA ALA A 372 -14.14 -2.49 9.36
C ALA A 372 -14.53 -3.75 10.15
N ARG A 373 -15.79 -4.11 10.05
CA ARG A 373 -16.31 -5.36 10.62
C ARG A 373 -15.66 -6.58 9.92
N PRO A 374 -15.57 -7.74 10.61
CA PRO A 374 -14.88 -8.92 10.05
C PRO A 374 -15.37 -9.34 8.66
N VAL A 375 -16.66 -9.20 8.37
CA VAL A 375 -17.23 -9.56 7.06
C VAL A 375 -16.72 -8.66 5.93
N ILE A 376 -16.49 -7.37 6.20
CA ILE A 376 -15.94 -6.42 5.23
C ILE A 376 -14.45 -6.68 5.03
N ARG A 377 -13.71 -6.91 6.12
CA ARG A 377 -12.28 -7.26 6.08
C ARG A 377 -12.01 -8.50 5.25
N ALA A 378 -12.86 -9.51 5.36
CA ALA A 378 -12.75 -10.74 4.57
C ALA A 378 -12.99 -10.54 3.06
N ALA A 379 -13.74 -9.50 2.69
CA ALA A 379 -14.08 -9.19 1.30
C ALA A 379 -13.09 -8.22 0.63
N ALA A 380 -12.35 -7.42 1.41
CA ALA A 380 -11.38 -6.44 0.90
C ALA A 380 -10.02 -7.07 0.57
N ASP A 381 -9.18 -6.39 -0.22
CA ASP A 381 -7.82 -6.84 -0.55
C ASP A 381 -6.86 -6.74 0.62
N ALA A 382 -7.04 -5.71 1.45
CA ALA A 382 -6.27 -5.46 2.64
C ALA A 382 -7.17 -4.99 3.77
N SER A 383 -6.73 -5.17 5.01
CA SER A 383 -7.38 -4.53 6.16
C SER A 383 -6.38 -3.76 7.00
N VAL A 384 -6.85 -2.65 7.58
CA VAL A 384 -6.12 -1.81 8.53
C VAL A 384 -7.03 -1.56 9.71
N ASN A 385 -6.83 -2.31 10.78
CA ASN A 385 -7.69 -2.30 11.96
C ASN A 385 -7.00 -1.60 13.14
N VAL A 386 -6.40 -0.45 12.87
CA VAL A 386 -5.74 0.44 13.83
C VAL A 386 -6.31 1.85 13.66
N PRO A 387 -6.39 2.65 14.73
CA PRO A 387 -7.10 3.93 14.69
C PRO A 387 -6.31 5.07 14.00
N TYR A 388 -5.44 4.73 13.04
CA TYR A 388 -4.55 5.68 12.37
C TYR A 388 -4.66 5.55 10.85
N LEU A 389 -5.23 6.55 10.19
CA LEU A 389 -5.46 6.53 8.75
C LEU A 389 -4.15 6.49 7.94
N ASP A 390 -3.11 7.15 8.43
CA ASP A 390 -1.77 7.15 7.81
C ASP A 390 -1.07 5.78 7.84
N ALA A 391 -1.59 4.80 8.58
CA ALA A 391 -1.11 3.43 8.49
C ALA A 391 -1.33 2.80 7.09
N ILE A 392 -2.28 3.31 6.31
CA ILE A 392 -2.50 2.89 4.91
C ILE A 392 -1.28 3.21 4.04
N LEU A 393 -0.49 4.23 4.37
CA LEU A 393 0.73 4.57 3.62
C LEU A 393 1.75 3.42 3.63
N PHE A 394 1.75 2.60 4.68
CA PHE A 394 2.64 1.43 4.74
C PHE A 394 2.24 0.35 3.72
N LEU A 395 0.95 0.24 3.37
CA LEU A 395 0.49 -0.65 2.28
C LEU A 395 1.00 -0.17 0.92
N LEU A 396 1.25 1.14 0.78
CA LEU A 396 1.83 1.75 -0.41
C LEU A 396 3.37 1.65 -0.42
N GLY A 397 3.97 1.08 0.62
CA GLY A 397 5.41 0.91 0.76
C GLY A 397 6.16 2.15 1.27
N VAL A 398 5.43 3.15 1.77
CA VAL A 398 6.03 4.37 2.36
C VAL A 398 6.41 4.07 3.81
N SER A 399 7.64 4.34 4.20
CA SER A 399 8.10 4.15 5.57
C SER A 399 7.79 5.37 6.46
N ARG A 400 7.76 5.15 7.77
CA ARG A 400 7.57 6.24 8.75
C ARG A 400 8.73 7.24 8.72
N GLU A 401 9.93 6.73 8.53
CA GLU A 401 11.14 7.52 8.43
C GLU A 401 11.08 8.49 7.23
N GLU A 402 10.58 8.03 6.06
CA GLU A 402 10.38 8.89 4.88
C GLU A 402 9.33 9.98 5.12
N ILE A 403 8.23 9.66 5.82
CA ILE A 403 7.20 10.63 6.17
C ILE A 403 7.77 11.71 7.09
N GLU A 404 8.49 11.32 8.14
CA GLU A 404 9.08 12.24 9.11
C GLU A 404 10.19 13.10 8.51
N GLU A 405 11.00 12.55 7.61
CA GLU A 405 12.02 13.30 6.88
C GLU A 405 11.38 14.37 5.98
N ALA A 406 10.34 13.99 5.23
CA ALA A 406 9.60 14.92 4.39
C ALA A 406 8.91 16.03 5.21
N ASP A 407 8.40 15.72 6.40
CA ASP A 407 7.80 16.72 7.30
C ASP A 407 8.81 17.73 7.80
N ARG A 408 10.07 17.31 8.11
CA ARG A 408 11.14 18.22 8.54
C ARG A 408 11.62 19.16 7.45
N LEU A 409 11.45 18.81 6.18
CA LEU A 409 11.88 19.66 5.06
C LEU A 409 10.88 20.79 4.76
N ASP A 410 9.64 20.69 5.25
CA ASP A 410 8.60 21.70 5.08
C ASP A 410 8.52 22.71 6.25
N ASP A 411 9.15 22.40 7.41
CA ASP A 411 9.30 23.27 8.57
C ASP A 411 10.54 24.20 8.42
#